data_1e82bbcf70cf3d87ab948ec6a68d475f
#
_entry.id   1e82bbcf70cf3d87ab948ec6a68d475f
#
_cell.length_a   1.000
_cell.length_b   1.000
_cell.length_c   1.000
_cell.angle_alpha   90.00
_cell.angle_beta   90.00
_cell.angle_gamma   90.00
#
_symmetry.space_group_name_H-M   'P 1'
#
loop_
_entity.id
_entity.type
_entity.pdbx_description
1 polymer ?
#
loop_
_entity_poly.entity_id
_entity_poly.type
_entity_poly.pdbx_seq_one_letter_code
_entity_poly.pdbx_strand_id
1 'polypeptide(L)'
;MKIIEQLCDKISAEISSAEEYAKCALAYKIERPSLAETLYQIANEKINHMKLLHGQVVAIIEEYRKEKGEPPETMKALYEFLHRRHIEHAAAVKGILMLYKEP
;
A
#
# COMPACT_ATOMS: atom_id res chain seq x y z
N MET A 1 10.66 -3.26 16.22
CA MET A 1 10.73 -4.69 15.81
C MET A 1 11.17 -4.80 14.37
N LYS A 2 12.18 -5.58 14.14
CA LYS A 2 12.76 -5.74 12.81
C LYS A 2 11.74 -6.26 11.77
N ILE A 3 10.90 -7.20 12.18
CA ILE A 3 9.88 -7.77 11.29
C ILE A 3 8.87 -6.71 10.83
N ILE A 4 8.48 -5.79 11.70
CA ILE A 4 7.56 -4.71 11.35
C ILE A 4 8.22 -3.76 10.34
N GLU A 5 9.49 -3.43 10.55
CA GLU A 5 10.25 -2.58 9.62
C GLU A 5 10.34 -3.22 8.23
N GLN A 6 10.61 -4.53 8.18
CA GLN A 6 10.66 -5.27 6.91
C GLN A 6 9.30 -5.27 6.21
N LEU A 7 8.21 -5.46 6.96
CA LEU A 7 6.86 -5.44 6.39
C LEU A 7 6.48 -4.03 5.90
N CYS A 8 6.86 -3.00 6.64
CA CYS A 8 6.61 -1.61 6.21
C CYS A 8 7.36 -1.29 4.92
N ASP A 9 8.58 -1.78 4.75
CA ASP A 9 9.34 -1.61 3.50
C ASP A 9 8.64 -2.30 2.34
N LYS A 10 8.10 -3.51 2.56
CA LYS A 10 7.35 -4.22 1.54
C LYS A 10 6.05 -3.52 1.18
N ILE A 11 5.35 -2.97 2.17
CA ILE A 11 4.14 -2.17 1.95
C ILE A 11 4.46 -0.97 1.07
N SER A 12 5.51 -0.23 1.40
CA SER A 12 5.95 0.92 0.61
C SER A 12 6.26 0.52 -0.84
N ALA A 13 6.94 -0.60 -1.03
CA ALA A 13 7.28 -1.10 -2.37
C ALA A 13 6.02 -1.47 -3.17
N GLU A 14 5.03 -2.10 -2.54
CA GLU A 14 3.77 -2.45 -3.21
C GLU A 14 2.98 -1.21 -3.62
N ILE A 15 2.91 -0.19 -2.76
CA ILE A 15 2.20 1.05 -3.09
C ILE A 15 2.91 1.79 -4.23
N SER A 16 4.24 1.87 -4.19
CA SER A 16 5.03 2.51 -5.26
C SER A 16 4.85 1.79 -6.59
N SER A 17 4.84 0.46 -6.57
CA SER A 17 4.59 -0.35 -7.77
C SER A 17 3.18 -0.13 -8.29
N ALA A 18 2.18 -0.09 -7.40
CA ALA A 18 0.79 0.21 -7.77
C ALA A 18 0.69 1.56 -8.46
N GLU A 19 1.39 2.57 -7.95
CA GLU A 19 1.40 3.91 -8.55
C GLU A 19 1.93 3.88 -9.98
N GLU A 20 3.05 3.20 -10.20
CA GLU A 20 3.64 3.07 -11.53
C GLU A 20 2.68 2.41 -12.51
N TYR A 21 2.06 1.30 -12.12
CA TYR A 21 1.08 0.61 -12.97
C TYR A 21 -0.16 1.46 -13.22
N ALA A 22 -0.65 2.17 -12.20
CA ALA A 22 -1.82 3.05 -12.34
C ALA A 22 -1.56 4.18 -13.33
N LYS A 23 -0.39 4.81 -13.23
CA LYS A 23 0.02 5.88 -14.15
C LYS A 23 0.16 5.37 -15.58
N CYS A 24 0.76 4.19 -15.76
CA CYS A 24 0.87 3.57 -17.08
C CYS A 24 -0.50 3.22 -17.65
N ALA A 25 -1.41 2.69 -16.84
CA ALA A 25 -2.77 2.38 -17.28
C ALA A 25 -3.45 3.63 -17.81
N LEU A 26 -3.35 4.73 -17.07
CA LEU A 26 -3.96 6.00 -17.45
C LEU A 26 -3.34 6.52 -18.76
N ALA A 27 -2.01 6.42 -18.90
CA ALA A 27 -1.29 6.90 -20.07
C ALA A 27 -1.68 6.15 -21.36
N TYR A 28 -1.95 4.84 -21.26
CA TYR A 28 -2.26 4.01 -22.42
C TYR A 28 -3.76 3.76 -22.62
N LYS A 29 -4.60 4.38 -21.84
CA LYS A 29 -6.05 4.15 -21.84
C LYS A 29 -6.67 4.28 -23.23
N ILE A 30 -6.26 5.27 -24.01
CA ILE A 30 -6.83 5.56 -25.34
C ILE A 30 -6.14 4.75 -26.43
N GLU A 31 -4.81 4.78 -26.47
CA GLU A 31 -4.05 4.17 -27.56
C GLU A 31 -4.00 2.63 -27.48
N ARG A 32 -3.97 2.10 -26.26
CA ARG A 32 -3.83 0.67 -26.02
C ARG A 32 -4.78 0.20 -24.89
N PRO A 33 -6.09 0.20 -25.14
CA PRO A 33 -7.06 -0.10 -24.09
C PRO A 33 -6.90 -1.48 -23.44
N SER A 34 -6.54 -2.51 -24.19
CA SER A 34 -6.32 -3.85 -23.64
C SER A 34 -5.12 -3.89 -22.71
N LEU A 35 -4.00 -3.26 -23.10
CA LEU A 35 -2.81 -3.14 -22.25
C LEU A 35 -3.15 -2.33 -20.99
N ALA A 36 -3.84 -1.22 -21.16
CA ALA A 36 -4.22 -0.36 -20.05
C ALA A 36 -5.06 -1.10 -19.02
N GLU A 37 -6.01 -1.92 -19.46
CA GLU A 37 -6.84 -2.72 -18.56
C GLU A 37 -6.00 -3.74 -17.78
N THR A 38 -5.02 -4.38 -18.42
CA THR A 38 -4.10 -5.29 -17.75
C THR A 38 -3.30 -4.55 -16.68
N LEU A 39 -2.75 -3.38 -17.01
CA LEU A 39 -1.99 -2.56 -16.07
C LEU A 39 -2.85 -2.10 -14.89
N TYR A 40 -4.10 -1.74 -15.16
CA TYR A 40 -5.08 -1.38 -14.15
C TYR A 40 -5.33 -2.53 -13.18
N GLN A 41 -5.52 -3.75 -13.70
CA GLN A 41 -5.70 -4.94 -12.87
C GLN A 41 -4.49 -5.19 -11.98
N ILE A 42 -3.28 -5.07 -12.53
CA ILE A 42 -2.04 -5.26 -11.77
C ILE A 42 -1.95 -4.22 -10.64
N ALA A 43 -2.27 -2.96 -10.94
CA ALA A 43 -2.26 -1.91 -9.92
C ALA A 43 -3.19 -2.24 -8.74
N ASN A 44 -4.40 -2.75 -9.03
CA ASN A 44 -5.34 -3.17 -7.99
C ASN A 44 -4.82 -4.36 -7.18
N GLU A 45 -4.15 -5.31 -7.83
CA GLU A 45 -3.54 -6.44 -7.14
C GLU A 45 -2.44 -5.98 -6.20
N LYS A 46 -1.64 -5.00 -6.60
CA LYS A 46 -0.60 -4.40 -5.75
C LYS A 46 -1.19 -3.74 -4.51
N ILE A 47 -2.30 -3.01 -4.67
CA ILE A 47 -3.02 -2.43 -3.53
C ILE A 47 -3.55 -3.53 -2.61
N ASN A 48 -4.03 -4.64 -3.17
CA ASN A 48 -4.47 -5.77 -2.37
C ASN A 48 -3.32 -6.41 -1.58
N HIS A 49 -2.14 -6.54 -2.20
CA HIS A 49 -0.94 -7.04 -1.52
C HIS A 49 -0.60 -6.15 -0.32
N MET A 50 -0.67 -4.82 -0.49
CA MET A 50 -0.43 -3.87 0.57
C MET A 50 -1.39 -4.10 1.74
N LYS A 51 -2.67 -4.32 1.46
CA LYS A 51 -3.69 -4.58 2.49
C LYS A 51 -3.40 -5.87 3.25
N LEU A 52 -2.98 -6.92 2.55
CA LEU A 52 -2.61 -8.20 3.18
C LEU A 52 -1.43 -8.02 4.11
N LEU A 53 -0.40 -7.31 3.67
CA LEU A 53 0.78 -7.04 4.50
C LEU A 53 0.43 -6.18 5.71
N HIS A 54 -0.41 -5.17 5.53
CA HIS A 54 -0.87 -4.31 6.62
C HIS A 54 -1.61 -5.13 7.68
N GLY A 55 -2.45 -6.08 7.25
CA GLY A 55 -3.14 -6.99 8.18
C GLY A 55 -2.17 -7.77 9.06
N GLN A 56 -1.03 -8.19 8.50
CA GLN A 56 0.00 -8.89 9.26
C GLN A 56 0.69 -7.96 10.26
N VAL A 57 0.95 -6.71 9.87
CA VAL A 57 1.52 -5.72 10.80
C VAL A 57 0.61 -5.53 12.01
N VAL A 58 -0.69 -5.37 11.78
CA VAL A 58 -1.68 -5.22 12.86
C VAL A 58 -1.67 -6.44 13.78
N ALA A 59 -1.68 -7.65 13.20
CA ALA A 59 -1.68 -8.90 13.96
C ALA A 59 -0.43 -9.04 14.84
N ILE A 60 0.74 -8.68 14.31
CA ILE A 60 2.01 -8.78 15.04
C ILE A 60 2.04 -7.76 16.19
N ILE A 61 1.56 -6.55 15.97
CA ILE A 61 1.49 -5.54 17.03
C ILE A 61 0.55 -5.99 18.16
N GLU A 62 -0.61 -6.55 17.82
CA GLU A 62 -1.56 -7.07 18.81
C GLU A 62 -0.95 -8.21 19.62
N GLU A 63 -0.23 -9.11 18.95
CA GLU A 63 0.49 -10.21 19.61
C GLU A 63 1.54 -9.67 20.59
N TYR A 64 2.30 -8.65 20.18
CA TYR A 64 3.29 -8.01 21.04
C TYR A 64 2.63 -7.41 22.30
N ARG A 65 1.51 -6.70 22.11
CA ARG A 65 0.78 -6.09 23.23
C ARG A 65 0.31 -7.12 24.25
N LYS A 66 -0.15 -8.26 23.79
CA LYS A 66 -0.60 -9.35 24.69
C LYS A 66 0.53 -9.94 25.52
N GLU A 67 1.71 -10.07 24.91
CA GLU A 67 2.85 -10.71 25.57
C GLU A 67 3.68 -9.75 26.40
N LYS A 68 3.88 -8.52 25.94
CA LYS A 68 4.84 -7.57 26.49
C LYS A 68 4.24 -6.22 26.88
N GLY A 69 2.96 -6.02 26.68
CA GLY A 69 2.29 -4.74 26.91
C GLY A 69 2.52 -3.73 25.80
N GLU A 70 2.24 -2.46 26.07
CA GLU A 70 2.36 -1.42 25.06
C GLU A 70 3.80 -1.24 24.58
N PRO A 71 4.02 -1.04 23.27
CA PRO A 71 5.33 -0.71 22.73
C PRO A 71 5.86 0.61 23.30
N PRO A 72 7.20 0.81 23.31
CA PRO A 72 7.76 2.11 23.69
C PRO A 72 7.20 3.25 22.84
N GLU A 73 7.11 4.43 23.44
CA GLU A 73 6.54 5.62 22.79
C GLU A 73 7.21 5.95 21.44
N THR A 74 8.55 5.80 21.37
CA THR A 74 9.28 6.05 20.12
C THR A 74 8.87 5.09 19.02
N MET A 75 8.62 3.83 19.35
CA MET A 75 8.16 2.83 18.38
C MET A 75 6.73 3.13 17.92
N LYS A 76 5.86 3.50 18.86
CA LYS A 76 4.47 3.87 18.54
C LYS A 76 4.43 5.05 17.59
N ALA A 77 5.21 6.08 17.88
CA ALA A 77 5.28 7.28 17.04
C ALA A 77 5.80 6.96 15.63
N LEU A 78 6.81 6.10 15.51
CA LEU A 78 7.35 5.68 14.22
C LEU A 78 6.31 4.91 13.40
N TYR A 79 5.62 3.95 14.03
CA TYR A 79 4.62 3.14 13.32
C TYR A 79 3.41 3.98 12.90
N GLU A 80 2.97 4.91 13.72
CA GLU A 80 1.90 5.84 13.36
C GLU A 80 2.30 6.72 12.18
N PHE A 81 3.53 7.21 12.17
CA PHE A 81 4.07 8.01 11.08
C PHE A 81 4.11 7.22 9.77
N LEU A 82 4.65 5.99 9.81
CA LEU A 82 4.71 5.12 8.62
C LEU A 82 3.32 4.76 8.12
N HIS A 83 2.41 4.42 9.02
CA HIS A 83 1.03 4.09 8.67
C HIS A 83 0.34 5.26 7.96
N ARG A 84 0.49 6.46 8.49
CA ARG A 84 -0.09 7.68 7.89
C ARG A 84 0.46 7.91 6.49
N ARG A 85 1.77 7.75 6.30
CA ARG A 85 2.39 7.87 4.99
C ARG A 85 1.84 6.84 4.00
N HIS A 86 1.67 5.62 4.45
CA HIS A 86 1.10 4.56 3.60
C HIS A 86 -0.34 4.88 3.20
N ILE A 87 -1.16 5.36 4.14
CA ILE A 87 -2.55 5.75 3.85
C ILE A 87 -2.58 6.88 2.81
N GLU A 88 -1.76 7.91 2.98
CA GLU A 88 -1.70 9.05 2.06
C GLU A 88 -1.27 8.61 0.67
N HIS A 89 -0.23 7.79 0.57
CA HIS A 89 0.27 7.29 -0.70
C HIS A 89 -0.75 6.39 -1.39
N ALA A 90 -1.37 5.48 -0.65
CA ALA A 90 -2.41 4.59 -1.19
C ALA A 90 -3.63 5.39 -1.67
N ALA A 91 -4.01 6.45 -0.95
CA ALA A 91 -5.11 7.33 -1.37
C ALA A 91 -4.79 8.03 -2.69
N ALA A 92 -3.55 8.49 -2.87
CA ALA A 92 -3.11 9.11 -4.12
C ALA A 92 -3.21 8.12 -5.28
N VAL A 93 -2.78 6.88 -5.08
CA VAL A 93 -2.86 5.82 -6.10
C VAL A 93 -4.32 5.52 -6.45
N LYS A 94 -5.18 5.41 -5.45
CA LYS A 94 -6.61 5.18 -5.68
C LYS A 94 -7.24 6.31 -6.48
N GLY A 95 -6.79 7.55 -6.27
CA GLY A 95 -7.21 8.70 -7.06
C GLY A 95 -6.88 8.53 -8.55
N ILE A 96 -5.67 8.04 -8.86
CA ILE A 96 -5.26 7.76 -10.25
C ILE A 96 -6.14 6.66 -10.85
N LEU A 97 -6.42 5.60 -10.09
CA LEU A 97 -7.26 4.50 -10.54
C LEU A 97 -8.70 4.95 -10.81
N MET A 98 -9.20 5.89 -10.01
CA MET A 98 -10.52 6.49 -10.25
C MET A 98 -10.55 7.29 -11.54
N LEU A 99 -9.50 8.07 -11.81
CA LEU A 99 -9.36 8.80 -13.08
C LEU A 99 -9.37 7.84 -14.27
N TYR A 100 -8.68 6.72 -14.16
CA TYR A 100 -8.67 5.70 -15.20
C TYR A 100 -10.07 5.19 -15.50
N LYS A 101 -10.92 5.03 -14.49
CA LYS A 101 -12.29 4.51 -14.64
C LYS A 101 -13.28 5.52 -15.22
N GLU A 102 -12.95 6.80 -15.25
CA GLU A 102 -13.83 7.80 -15.84
C GLU A 102 -13.96 7.60 -17.36
N PRO A 103 -15.17 7.80 -17.93
CA PRO A 103 -15.41 7.63 -19.37
C PRO A 103 -14.63 8.61 -20.25
#